data_b492a46af451c27a24d8f2c2913b50d4
#
_entry.id   b492a46af451c27a24d8f2c2913b50d4
#
_cell.length_a   1.000
_cell.length_b   1.000
_cell.length_c   1.000
_cell.angle_alpha   90.00
_cell.angle_beta   90.00
_cell.angle_gamma   90.00
#
_symmetry.space_group_name_H-M   'P 1'
#
loop_
_entity.id
_entity.type
_entity.pdbx_description
1 polymer ?
#
loop_
_entity_poly.entity_id
_entity_poly.type
_entity_poly.pdbx_seq_one_letter_code
_entity_poly.pdbx_strand_id
1 'polypeptide(L)'
;MRTRFLAALLIAAAALGYAAQAAAQSGKRSEPSGKPPQAALGDRTRNLDFLFGALKLAPDDVTAKAIEERIWAVWTASRSDTANLLMTRVKTAIEAKDVDLAVTLLDAIVKIKPDYVEAWNRRATIYYMKKDYGHALADIRQVLKREPRHFGALAGFGLILQDIGDDRQALEVYRRALALYPRMERIPDLVKTLQEKIEGRDI
;
A
#
# COMPACT_ATOMS: atom_id res chain seq x y z
N MET A 1 23.88 0.63 -5.68
CA MET A 1 23.13 1.69 -4.96
C MET A 1 21.98 2.31 -5.76
N ARG A 2 22.12 2.52 -7.09
CA ARG A 2 21.06 3.15 -7.94
C ARG A 2 19.78 2.33 -8.13
N THR A 3 19.85 1.01 -8.08
CA THR A 3 18.70 0.09 -8.29
C THR A 3 17.73 0.01 -7.11
N ARG A 4 18.19 0.28 -5.87
CA ARG A 4 17.34 0.22 -4.66
C ARG A 4 16.38 1.40 -4.50
N PHE A 5 16.79 2.60 -4.96
CA PHE A 5 15.94 3.79 -4.95
C PHE A 5 14.71 3.68 -5.88
N LEU A 6 14.89 2.98 -7.01
CA LEU A 6 13.80 2.79 -7.98
C LEU A 6 12.70 1.83 -7.46
N ALA A 7 13.05 0.86 -6.59
CA ALA A 7 12.08 -0.08 -6.05
C ALA A 7 11.10 0.58 -5.05
N ALA A 8 11.61 1.49 -4.20
CA ALA A 8 10.76 2.23 -3.28
C ALA A 8 9.84 3.23 -3.99
N LEU A 9 10.35 3.85 -5.05
CA LEU A 9 9.58 4.83 -5.85
C LEU A 9 8.43 4.17 -6.62
N LEU A 10 8.59 2.91 -7.06
CA LEU A 10 7.56 2.20 -7.84
C LEU A 10 6.43 1.64 -6.97
N ILE A 11 6.69 1.28 -5.72
CA ILE A 11 5.62 0.94 -4.76
C ILE A 11 4.79 2.20 -4.44
N ALA A 12 5.42 3.38 -4.41
CA ALA A 12 4.73 4.66 -4.24
C ALA A 12 4.07 5.16 -5.55
N ALA A 13 4.68 4.90 -6.72
CA ALA A 13 4.18 5.39 -8.00
C ALA A 13 2.90 4.69 -8.47
N ALA A 14 2.73 3.40 -8.18
CA ALA A 14 1.45 2.72 -8.44
C ALA A 14 0.28 3.35 -7.67
N ALA A 15 0.57 3.99 -6.50
CA ALA A 15 -0.42 4.74 -5.73
C ALA A 15 -0.62 6.20 -6.21
N LEU A 16 0.28 6.76 -7.01
CA LEU A 16 0.23 8.17 -7.46
C LEU A 16 -0.48 8.39 -8.80
N GLY A 17 -0.60 7.37 -9.64
CA GLY A 17 -1.14 7.50 -11.00
C GLY A 17 -2.66 7.66 -11.12
N TYR A 18 -3.44 7.47 -10.05
CA TYR A 18 -4.89 7.24 -10.12
C TYR A 18 -5.81 8.47 -9.91
N ALA A 19 -5.29 9.66 -9.72
CA ALA A 19 -6.10 10.81 -9.32
C ALA A 19 -6.60 11.73 -10.47
N ALA A 20 -6.38 11.37 -11.73
CA ALA A 20 -6.62 12.31 -12.84
C ALA A 20 -8.00 12.22 -13.53
N GLN A 21 -8.85 11.24 -13.21
CA GLN A 21 -10.12 11.04 -13.98
C GLN A 21 -11.44 11.19 -13.20
N ALA A 22 -11.44 11.57 -11.92
CA ALA A 22 -12.67 11.64 -11.11
C ALA A 22 -13.26 13.04 -10.95
N ALA A 23 -12.89 14.03 -11.76
CA ALA A 23 -13.31 15.43 -11.59
C ALA A 23 -14.30 15.93 -12.64
N ALA A 24 -15.32 15.15 -13.00
CA ALA A 24 -16.39 15.67 -13.84
C ALA A 24 -17.74 14.98 -13.53
N GLN A 25 -18.38 15.34 -12.44
CA GLN A 25 -19.84 15.33 -12.30
C GLN A 25 -20.24 16.08 -11.03
N SER A 26 -20.53 17.37 -11.19
CA SER A 26 -21.18 18.20 -10.18
C SER A 26 -22.69 18.08 -10.36
N GLY A 27 -23.42 17.77 -9.28
CA GLY A 27 -24.86 17.91 -9.28
C GLY A 27 -25.56 17.24 -8.10
N LYS A 28 -26.00 18.09 -7.15
CA LYS A 28 -26.95 17.91 -6.05
C LYS A 28 -26.34 17.57 -4.68
N ARG A 29 -26.26 18.64 -3.86
CA ARG A 29 -26.16 18.56 -2.41
C ARG A 29 -27.42 17.91 -1.83
N SER A 30 -27.20 16.84 -1.09
CA SER A 30 -28.07 16.39 0.00
C SER A 30 -27.19 16.20 1.23
N GLU A 31 -27.59 16.83 2.35
CA GLU A 31 -26.89 16.77 3.63
C GLU A 31 -26.73 15.32 4.12
N PRO A 32 -25.57 14.93 4.64
CA PRO A 32 -25.41 13.61 5.23
C PRO A 32 -25.68 13.68 6.73
N SER A 33 -26.84 13.23 7.16
CA SER A 33 -27.07 12.83 8.56
C SER A 33 -26.68 11.36 8.74
N GLY A 34 -25.89 11.07 9.79
CA GLY A 34 -25.85 9.76 10.38
C GLY A 34 -24.60 8.91 10.09
N LYS A 35 -24.18 8.15 11.11
CA LYS A 35 -23.14 7.11 11.06
C LYS A 35 -23.26 6.27 9.78
N PRO A 36 -22.11 5.94 9.13
CA PRO A 36 -22.15 5.06 7.96
C PRO A 36 -22.78 3.71 8.36
N PRO A 37 -23.71 3.18 7.56
CA PRO A 37 -24.37 1.92 7.88
C PRO A 37 -23.36 0.78 7.93
N GLN A 38 -23.52 -0.15 8.90
CA GLN A 38 -22.73 -1.39 8.98
C GLN A 38 -22.77 -2.21 7.67
N ALA A 39 -23.83 -2.09 6.89
CA ALA A 39 -23.96 -2.64 5.54
C ALA A 39 -22.82 -2.20 4.60
N ALA A 40 -22.38 -0.97 4.69
CA ALA A 40 -21.31 -0.45 3.83
C ALA A 40 -19.91 -1.03 4.14
N LEU A 41 -19.68 -1.52 5.37
CA LEU A 41 -18.42 -2.20 5.74
C LEU A 41 -18.43 -3.65 5.22
N GLY A 42 -19.56 -4.35 5.35
CA GLY A 42 -19.74 -5.71 4.83
C GLY A 42 -19.63 -5.80 3.30
N ASP A 43 -20.12 -4.78 2.61
CA ASP A 43 -20.04 -4.69 1.15
C ASP A 43 -18.59 -4.49 0.66
N ARG A 44 -17.80 -3.71 1.39
CA ARG A 44 -16.38 -3.47 1.10
C ARG A 44 -15.54 -4.72 1.32
N THR A 45 -15.76 -5.44 2.40
CA THR A 45 -15.06 -6.70 2.70
C THR A 45 -15.38 -7.76 1.65
N ARG A 46 -16.66 -7.93 1.29
CA ARG A 46 -17.08 -8.86 0.23
C ARG A 46 -16.48 -8.48 -1.12
N ASN A 47 -16.41 -7.19 -1.45
CA ASN A 47 -15.77 -6.71 -2.68
C ASN A 47 -14.27 -7.02 -2.69
N LEU A 48 -13.56 -6.82 -1.58
CA LEU A 48 -12.14 -7.19 -1.47
C LEU A 48 -11.93 -8.70 -1.56
N ASP A 49 -12.77 -9.52 -0.91
CA ASP A 49 -12.66 -10.98 -0.98
C ASP A 49 -12.81 -11.48 -2.42
N PHE A 50 -13.79 -10.95 -3.16
CA PHE A 50 -13.96 -11.23 -4.57
C PHE A 50 -12.74 -10.78 -5.40
N LEU A 51 -12.26 -9.55 -5.18
CA LEU A 51 -11.11 -9.02 -5.92
C LEU A 51 -9.83 -9.81 -5.64
N PHE A 52 -9.57 -10.21 -4.40
CA PHE A 52 -8.43 -11.06 -4.06
C PHE A 52 -8.54 -12.45 -4.68
N GLY A 53 -9.74 -13.03 -4.70
CA GLY A 53 -9.99 -14.28 -5.42
C GLY A 53 -9.67 -14.17 -6.90
N ALA A 54 -10.14 -13.10 -7.53
CA ALA A 54 -9.87 -12.83 -8.94
C ALA A 54 -8.37 -12.51 -9.21
N LEU A 55 -7.72 -11.74 -8.31
CA LEU A 55 -6.30 -11.41 -8.43
C LEU A 55 -5.41 -12.66 -8.41
N LYS A 56 -5.74 -13.60 -7.53
CA LYS A 56 -5.01 -14.86 -7.40
C LYS A 56 -5.11 -15.73 -8.64
N LEU A 57 -6.23 -15.66 -9.37
CA LEU A 57 -6.54 -16.46 -10.56
C LEU A 57 -6.33 -15.68 -11.88
N ALA A 58 -5.78 -14.48 -11.84
CA ALA A 58 -5.59 -13.64 -13.01
C ALA A 58 -4.73 -14.38 -14.08
N PRO A 59 -5.23 -14.52 -15.33
CA PRO A 59 -4.56 -15.30 -16.35
C PRO A 59 -3.27 -14.65 -16.87
N ASP A 60 -3.21 -13.32 -16.82
CA ASP A 60 -2.11 -12.52 -17.35
C ASP A 60 -1.87 -11.27 -16.50
N ASP A 61 -0.77 -10.56 -16.77
CA ASP A 61 -0.35 -9.40 -16.00
C ASP A 61 -1.26 -8.19 -16.21
N VAL A 62 -1.87 -8.05 -17.39
CA VAL A 62 -2.80 -6.96 -17.70
C VAL A 62 -4.06 -7.08 -16.85
N THR A 63 -4.63 -8.29 -16.82
CA THR A 63 -5.80 -8.60 -15.98
C THR A 63 -5.48 -8.44 -14.50
N ALA A 64 -4.32 -8.96 -14.05
CA ALA A 64 -3.86 -8.83 -12.69
C ALA A 64 -3.72 -7.35 -12.28
N LYS A 65 -3.14 -6.53 -13.14
CA LYS A 65 -2.97 -5.09 -12.93
C LYS A 65 -4.30 -4.36 -12.81
N ALA A 66 -5.25 -4.66 -13.69
CA ALA A 66 -6.58 -4.06 -13.62
C ALA A 66 -7.33 -4.40 -12.32
N ILE A 67 -7.15 -5.62 -11.80
CA ILE A 67 -7.74 -6.03 -10.52
C ILE A 67 -7.00 -5.37 -9.35
N GLU A 68 -5.67 -5.32 -9.38
CA GLU A 68 -4.84 -4.59 -8.41
C GLU A 68 -5.32 -3.15 -8.25
N GLU A 69 -5.52 -2.45 -9.35
CA GLU A 69 -6.01 -1.06 -9.36
C GLU A 69 -7.36 -0.92 -8.66
N ARG A 70 -8.27 -1.87 -8.85
CA ARG A 70 -9.56 -1.87 -8.14
C ARG A 70 -9.39 -2.10 -6.64
N ILE A 71 -8.46 -2.95 -6.22
CA ILE A 71 -8.13 -3.16 -4.80
C ILE A 71 -7.58 -1.85 -4.21
N TRP A 72 -6.64 -1.20 -4.90
CA TRP A 72 -6.11 0.10 -4.49
C TRP A 72 -7.20 1.17 -4.37
N ALA A 73 -8.14 1.23 -5.31
CA ALA A 73 -9.28 2.15 -5.24
C ALA A 73 -10.12 1.94 -3.97
N VAL A 74 -10.33 0.68 -3.55
CA VAL A 74 -11.02 0.36 -2.30
C VAL A 74 -10.21 0.82 -1.08
N TRP A 75 -8.90 0.59 -1.05
CA TRP A 75 -8.05 0.99 0.07
C TRP A 75 -7.85 2.50 0.20
N THR A 76 -7.80 3.21 -0.94
CA THR A 76 -7.61 4.67 -0.96
C THR A 76 -8.88 5.46 -0.63
N ALA A 77 -10.05 4.85 -0.63
CA ALA A 77 -11.30 5.49 -0.27
C ALA A 77 -11.46 5.59 1.26
N SER A 78 -11.18 6.77 1.85
CA SER A 78 -11.20 6.97 3.31
C SER A 78 -12.60 7.11 3.90
N ARG A 79 -13.62 7.49 3.11
CA ARG A 79 -14.98 7.88 3.53
C ARG A 79 -15.01 9.08 4.50
N SER A 80 -13.98 9.89 4.48
CA SER A 80 -13.88 11.14 5.23
C SER A 80 -13.39 12.23 4.30
N ASP A 81 -14.21 13.25 4.08
CA ASP A 81 -13.86 14.37 3.19
C ASP A 81 -12.59 15.07 3.68
N THR A 82 -12.47 15.24 5.01
CA THR A 82 -11.27 15.81 5.61
C THR A 82 -10.03 14.96 5.34
N ALA A 83 -10.13 13.63 5.54
CA ALA A 83 -8.99 12.74 5.27
C ALA A 83 -8.65 12.70 3.79
N ASN A 84 -9.64 12.73 2.89
CA ASN A 84 -9.43 12.80 1.45
C ASN A 84 -8.74 14.10 1.04
N LEU A 85 -9.18 15.24 1.59
CA LEU A 85 -8.54 16.54 1.34
C LEU A 85 -7.08 16.56 1.82
N LEU A 86 -6.83 16.08 3.04
CA LEU A 86 -5.47 15.96 3.56
C LEU A 86 -4.62 15.02 2.70
N MET A 87 -5.16 13.88 2.25
CA MET A 87 -4.46 12.96 1.38
C MET A 87 -4.09 13.57 0.02
N THR A 88 -4.95 14.44 -0.53
CA THR A 88 -4.62 15.21 -1.73
C THR A 88 -3.43 16.14 -1.48
N ARG A 89 -3.40 16.82 -0.32
CA ARG A 89 -2.25 17.65 0.07
C ARG A 89 -0.98 16.83 0.30
N VAL A 90 -1.10 15.63 0.87
CA VAL A 90 0.05 14.69 0.98
C VAL A 90 0.65 14.40 -0.39
N LYS A 91 -0.19 14.13 -1.39
CA LYS A 91 0.26 13.91 -2.76
C LYS A 91 1.05 15.11 -3.29
N THR A 92 0.49 16.32 -3.17
CA THR A 92 1.16 17.56 -3.60
C THR A 92 2.49 17.78 -2.86
N ALA A 93 2.55 17.52 -1.56
CA ALA A 93 3.78 17.65 -0.77
C ALA A 93 4.85 16.65 -1.25
N ILE A 94 4.48 15.41 -1.56
CA ILE A 94 5.39 14.40 -2.11
C ILE A 94 5.92 14.82 -3.49
N GLU A 95 5.05 15.33 -4.37
CA GLU A 95 5.42 15.84 -5.69
C GLU A 95 6.38 17.04 -5.60
N ALA A 96 6.18 17.91 -4.61
CA ALA A 96 7.06 19.02 -4.27
C ALA A 96 8.34 18.61 -3.53
N LYS A 97 8.50 17.30 -3.20
CA LYS A 97 9.60 16.75 -2.38
C LYS A 97 9.63 17.31 -0.95
N ASP A 98 8.53 17.89 -0.48
CA ASP A 98 8.36 18.34 0.91
C ASP A 98 7.93 17.14 1.77
N VAL A 99 8.92 16.34 2.12
CA VAL A 99 8.73 15.09 2.85
C VAL A 99 8.22 15.33 4.26
N ASP A 100 8.68 16.39 4.91
CA ASP A 100 8.31 16.70 6.30
C ASP A 100 6.85 17.19 6.38
N LEU A 101 6.41 18.00 5.43
CA LEU A 101 5.00 18.34 5.30
C LEU A 101 4.13 17.10 5.03
N ALA A 102 4.59 16.20 4.15
CA ALA A 102 3.87 14.98 3.86
C ALA A 102 3.68 14.11 5.12
N VAL A 103 4.72 13.94 5.94
CA VAL A 103 4.63 13.22 7.23
C VAL A 103 3.66 13.93 8.17
N THR A 104 3.76 15.25 8.34
CA THR A 104 2.87 16.03 9.20
C THR A 104 1.40 15.87 8.82
N LEU A 105 1.10 15.90 7.53
CA LEU A 105 -0.26 15.69 7.02
C LEU A 105 -0.75 14.26 7.26
N LEU A 106 0.11 13.26 7.08
CA LEU A 106 -0.20 11.86 7.35
C LEU A 106 -0.42 11.61 8.85
N ASP A 107 0.35 12.25 9.73
CA ASP A 107 0.13 12.23 11.18
C ASP A 107 -1.26 12.74 11.55
N ALA A 108 -1.68 13.84 10.93
CA ALA A 108 -3.03 14.37 11.12
C ALA A 108 -4.10 13.37 10.64
N ILE A 109 -3.89 12.73 9.47
CA ILE A 109 -4.84 11.76 8.92
C ILE A 109 -4.96 10.54 9.84
N VAL A 110 -3.86 9.92 10.28
CA VAL A 110 -3.92 8.72 11.13
C VAL A 110 -4.52 9.01 12.50
N LYS A 111 -4.43 10.26 12.98
CA LYS A 111 -5.05 10.71 14.22
C LYS A 111 -6.57 10.87 14.08
N ILE A 112 -7.07 11.49 13.01
CA ILE A 112 -8.51 11.73 12.80
C ILE A 112 -9.23 10.50 12.21
N LYS A 113 -8.51 9.63 11.47
CA LYS A 113 -9.05 8.47 10.79
C LYS A 113 -8.11 7.26 10.95
N PRO A 114 -7.97 6.70 12.16
CA PRO A 114 -7.01 5.64 12.47
C PRO A 114 -7.27 4.31 11.75
N ASP A 115 -8.49 4.11 11.23
CA ASP A 115 -8.89 2.96 10.40
C ASP A 115 -8.58 3.16 8.90
N TYR A 116 -8.04 4.31 8.50
CA TYR A 116 -7.64 4.56 7.12
C TYR A 116 -6.27 3.94 6.84
N VAL A 117 -6.29 2.70 6.37
CA VAL A 117 -5.10 1.84 6.18
C VAL A 117 -4.06 2.50 5.29
N GLU A 118 -4.49 3.14 4.21
CA GLU A 118 -3.58 3.72 3.22
C GLU A 118 -2.78 4.91 3.77
N ALA A 119 -3.29 5.62 4.78
CA ALA A 119 -2.52 6.69 5.41
C ALA A 119 -1.30 6.15 6.17
N TRP A 120 -1.47 5.04 6.90
CA TRP A 120 -0.37 4.33 7.55
C TRP A 120 0.62 3.79 6.52
N ASN A 121 0.12 3.18 5.44
CA ASN A 121 0.96 2.63 4.37
C ASN A 121 1.84 3.71 3.71
N ARG A 122 1.27 4.88 3.38
CA ARG A 122 2.02 5.98 2.79
C ARG A 122 3.06 6.56 3.75
N ARG A 123 2.73 6.68 5.03
CA ARG A 123 3.68 7.16 6.03
C ARG A 123 4.84 6.17 6.21
N ALA A 124 4.54 4.86 6.25
CA ALA A 124 5.56 3.82 6.26
C ALA A 124 6.51 3.91 5.06
N THR A 125 5.96 4.17 3.86
CA THR A 125 6.77 4.34 2.65
C THR A 125 7.71 5.54 2.76
N ILE A 126 7.24 6.66 3.31
CA ILE A 126 8.08 7.84 3.53
C ILE A 126 9.18 7.56 4.55
N TYR A 127 8.85 6.92 5.68
CA TYR A 127 9.85 6.53 6.67
C TYR A 127 10.88 5.56 6.11
N TYR A 128 10.46 4.61 5.28
CA TYR A 128 11.38 3.73 4.56
C TYR A 128 12.37 4.52 3.68
N MET A 129 11.89 5.50 2.90
CA MET A 129 12.74 6.36 2.06
C MET A 129 13.74 7.17 2.90
N LYS A 130 13.35 7.59 4.10
CA LYS A 130 14.22 8.26 5.09
C LYS A 130 15.17 7.28 5.79
N LYS A 131 15.08 5.97 5.53
CA LYS A 131 15.76 4.88 6.26
C LYS A 131 15.41 4.82 7.74
N ASP A 132 14.31 5.40 8.13
CA ASP A 132 13.74 5.29 9.47
C ASP A 132 12.91 4.00 9.54
N TYR A 133 13.62 2.88 9.59
CA TYR A 133 12.99 1.56 9.58
C TYR A 133 12.14 1.30 10.82
N GLY A 134 12.47 1.93 11.96
CA GLY A 134 11.70 1.80 13.20
C GLY A 134 10.27 2.30 13.05
N HIS A 135 10.09 3.54 12.58
CA HIS A 135 8.78 4.10 12.32
C HIS A 135 8.08 3.42 11.14
N ALA A 136 8.81 3.08 10.07
CA ALA A 136 8.26 2.36 8.93
C ALA A 136 7.63 1.02 9.36
N LEU A 137 8.34 0.22 10.18
CA LEU A 137 7.84 -1.07 10.70
C LEU A 137 6.66 -0.90 11.65
N ALA A 138 6.65 0.17 12.48
CA ALA A 138 5.52 0.48 13.34
C ALA A 138 4.25 0.74 12.53
N ASP A 139 4.36 1.51 11.44
CA ASP A 139 3.24 1.81 10.55
C ASP A 139 2.80 0.59 9.73
N ILE A 140 3.72 -0.20 9.19
CA ILE A 140 3.41 -1.45 8.49
C ILE A 140 2.63 -2.41 9.42
N ARG A 141 2.99 -2.48 10.70
CA ARG A 141 2.23 -3.26 11.69
C ARG A 141 0.80 -2.76 11.82
N GLN A 142 0.57 -1.44 11.80
CA GLN A 142 -0.78 -0.87 11.82
C GLN A 142 -1.57 -1.21 10.55
N VAL A 143 -0.91 -1.22 9.38
CA VAL A 143 -1.52 -1.65 8.11
C VAL A 143 -1.94 -3.12 8.20
N LEU A 144 -0.99 -4.02 8.49
CA LEU A 144 -1.23 -5.47 8.48
C LEU A 144 -2.16 -5.95 9.59
N LYS A 145 -2.29 -5.20 10.69
CA LYS A 145 -3.29 -5.46 11.73
C LYS A 145 -4.71 -5.23 11.22
N ARG A 146 -4.93 -4.24 10.32
CA ARG A 146 -6.25 -3.86 9.81
C ARG A 146 -6.59 -4.56 8.50
N GLU A 147 -5.60 -4.75 7.64
CA GLU A 147 -5.71 -5.47 6.38
C GLU A 147 -4.49 -6.41 6.22
N PRO A 148 -4.60 -7.64 6.70
CA PRO A 148 -3.51 -8.63 6.61
C PRO A 148 -3.11 -8.99 5.18
N ARG A 149 -3.97 -8.70 4.21
CA ARG A 149 -3.77 -8.96 2.78
C ARG A 149 -3.19 -7.76 2.03
N HIS A 150 -2.73 -6.72 2.73
CA HIS A 150 -2.17 -5.55 2.08
C HIS A 150 -0.81 -5.87 1.45
N PHE A 151 -0.85 -6.36 0.21
CA PHE A 151 0.35 -6.83 -0.50
C PHE A 151 1.44 -5.75 -0.65
N GLY A 152 1.06 -4.47 -0.81
CA GLY A 152 2.02 -3.37 -0.82
C GLY A 152 2.76 -3.21 0.51
N ALA A 153 2.08 -3.35 1.65
CA ALA A 153 2.70 -3.32 2.97
C ALA A 153 3.58 -4.56 3.22
N LEU A 154 3.16 -5.74 2.77
CA LEU A 154 4.00 -6.95 2.81
C LEU A 154 5.27 -6.77 1.98
N ALA A 155 5.17 -6.22 0.77
CA ALA A 155 6.34 -5.94 -0.05
C ALA A 155 7.27 -4.92 0.62
N GLY A 156 6.73 -3.83 1.17
CA GLY A 156 7.51 -2.84 1.93
C GLY A 156 8.19 -3.44 3.15
N PHE A 157 7.52 -4.36 3.87
CA PHE A 157 8.10 -5.09 4.99
C PHE A 157 9.28 -5.95 4.54
N GLY A 158 9.12 -6.70 3.45
CA GLY A 158 10.21 -7.50 2.89
C GLY A 158 11.43 -6.65 2.48
N LEU A 159 11.20 -5.46 1.89
CA LEU A 159 12.29 -4.54 1.54
C LEU A 159 13.06 -4.05 2.77
N ILE A 160 12.36 -3.71 3.85
CA ILE A 160 13.01 -3.30 5.11
C ILE A 160 13.86 -4.45 5.66
N LEU A 161 13.30 -5.66 5.70
CA LEU A 161 14.01 -6.84 6.20
C LEU A 161 15.29 -7.13 5.39
N GLN A 162 15.23 -6.98 4.06
CA GLN A 162 16.43 -7.09 3.23
C GLN A 162 17.47 -6.01 3.53
N ASP A 163 17.02 -4.76 3.71
CA ASP A 163 17.93 -3.65 3.99
C ASP A 163 18.64 -3.77 5.33
N ILE A 164 18.01 -4.41 6.32
CA ILE A 164 18.63 -4.72 7.62
C ILE A 164 19.36 -6.07 7.65
N GLY A 165 19.36 -6.81 6.54
CA GLY A 165 20.11 -8.07 6.37
C GLY A 165 19.37 -9.34 6.78
N ASP A 166 18.08 -9.26 7.14
CA ASP A 166 17.27 -10.44 7.46
C ASP A 166 16.63 -11.03 6.20
N ASP A 167 17.49 -11.62 5.36
CA ASP A 167 17.09 -12.21 4.08
C ASP A 167 16.08 -13.37 4.25
N ARG A 168 16.20 -14.15 5.34
CA ARG A 168 15.30 -15.30 5.59
C ARG A 168 13.88 -14.82 5.87
N GLN A 169 13.69 -13.86 6.75
CA GLN A 169 12.38 -13.30 7.03
C GLN A 169 11.83 -12.51 5.82
N ALA A 170 12.70 -11.79 5.09
CA ALA A 170 12.29 -11.09 3.86
C ALA A 170 11.69 -12.07 2.84
N LEU A 171 12.33 -13.23 2.63
CA LEU A 171 11.84 -14.28 1.73
C LEU A 171 10.45 -14.79 2.15
N GLU A 172 10.25 -15.04 3.44
CA GLU A 172 8.93 -15.47 3.95
C GLU A 172 7.84 -14.43 3.71
N VAL A 173 8.14 -13.16 3.97
CA VAL A 173 7.17 -12.07 3.78
C VAL A 173 6.84 -11.86 2.31
N TYR A 174 7.83 -11.95 1.42
CA TYR A 174 7.57 -11.88 -0.03
C TYR A 174 6.73 -13.06 -0.53
N ARG A 175 6.98 -14.27 -0.03
CA ARG A 175 6.14 -15.43 -0.35
C ARG A 175 4.68 -15.22 0.08
N ARG A 176 4.45 -14.59 1.23
CA ARG A 176 3.10 -14.20 1.67
C ARG A 176 2.46 -13.20 0.72
N ALA A 177 3.21 -12.21 0.24
CA ALA A 177 2.71 -11.25 -0.77
C ALA A 177 2.33 -11.97 -2.08
N LEU A 178 3.18 -12.88 -2.56
CA LEU A 178 2.91 -13.66 -3.79
C LEU A 178 1.76 -14.65 -3.62
N ALA A 179 1.50 -15.17 -2.44
CA ALA A 179 0.33 -16.01 -2.18
C ALA A 179 -1.01 -15.25 -2.37
N LEU A 180 -0.98 -13.92 -2.22
CA LEU A 180 -2.12 -13.02 -2.44
C LEU A 180 -2.16 -12.51 -3.89
N TYR A 181 -1.00 -12.15 -4.42
CA TYR A 181 -0.82 -11.58 -5.75
C TYR A 181 0.34 -12.27 -6.47
N PRO A 182 0.10 -13.44 -7.14
CA PRO A 182 1.16 -14.23 -7.77
C PRO A 182 1.93 -13.50 -8.87
N ARG A 183 1.28 -12.56 -9.55
CA ARG A 183 1.83 -11.74 -10.64
C ARG A 183 2.33 -10.37 -10.18
N MET A 184 2.64 -10.22 -8.89
CA MET A 184 3.14 -8.97 -8.35
C MET A 184 4.49 -8.62 -8.98
N GLU A 185 4.56 -7.44 -9.60
CA GLU A 185 5.77 -6.97 -10.29
C GLU A 185 7.00 -7.03 -9.36
N ARG A 186 8.13 -7.52 -9.87
CA ARG A 186 9.45 -7.61 -9.21
C ARG A 186 9.56 -8.56 -8.02
N ILE A 187 8.48 -8.87 -7.33
CA ILE A 187 8.57 -9.72 -6.13
C ILE A 187 9.00 -11.16 -6.47
N PRO A 188 8.55 -11.77 -7.59
CA PRO A 188 9.07 -13.08 -8.01
C PRO A 188 10.59 -13.09 -8.20
N ASP A 189 11.16 -12.05 -8.81
CA ASP A 189 12.61 -11.95 -9.02
C ASP A 189 13.37 -11.79 -7.70
N LEU A 190 12.82 -10.98 -6.77
CA LEU A 190 13.39 -10.84 -5.43
C LEU A 190 13.37 -12.16 -4.65
N VAL A 191 12.28 -12.91 -4.74
CA VAL A 191 12.17 -14.24 -4.12
C VAL A 191 13.24 -15.18 -4.68
N LYS A 192 13.37 -15.25 -6.01
CA LYS A 192 14.39 -16.07 -6.66
C LYS A 192 15.80 -15.70 -6.20
N THR A 193 16.15 -14.42 -6.26
CA THR A 193 17.47 -13.92 -5.85
C THR A 193 17.77 -14.23 -4.37
N LEU A 194 16.77 -14.10 -3.49
CA LEU A 194 16.96 -14.40 -2.07
C LEU A 194 17.11 -15.90 -1.81
N GLN A 195 16.36 -16.73 -2.54
CA GLN A 195 16.51 -18.19 -2.44
C GLN A 195 17.92 -18.62 -2.83
N GLU A 196 18.42 -18.19 -3.99
CA GLU A 196 19.78 -18.47 -4.45
C GLU A 196 20.85 -17.99 -3.44
N LYS A 197 20.64 -16.80 -2.85
CA LYS A 197 21.55 -16.24 -1.85
C LYS A 197 21.58 -17.05 -0.54
N ILE A 198 20.43 -17.54 -0.10
CA ILE A 198 20.30 -18.31 1.15
C ILE A 198 20.84 -19.73 0.95
N GLU A 199 20.47 -20.41 -0.14
CA GLU A 199 20.94 -21.74 -0.48
C GLU A 199 22.46 -21.76 -0.72
N GLY A 200 23.02 -20.74 -1.39
CA GLY A 200 24.47 -20.62 -1.60
C GLY A 200 25.28 -20.30 -0.33
N ARG A 201 24.65 -19.86 0.77
CA ARG A 201 25.29 -19.66 2.08
C ARG A 201 25.32 -20.91 2.93
N ASP A 202 24.47 -21.88 2.63
CA ASP A 202 24.34 -23.12 3.41
C ASP A 202 25.25 -24.25 2.85
N ILE A 203 26.09 -23.92 1.83
CA ILE A 203 27.14 -24.78 1.25
C ILE A 203 28.52 -24.32 1.75
#